data_0dddefd6119d19afa6d28585e2f14577
#
_entry.id   0dddefd6119d19afa6d28585e2f14577
#
_cell.length_a   1.000
_cell.length_b   1.000
_cell.length_c   1.000
_cell.angle_alpha   90.00
_cell.angle_beta   90.00
_cell.angle_gamma   90.00
#
_symmetry.space_group_name_H-M   'P 1'
#
loop_
_entity.id
_entity.type
_entity.pdbx_description
1 polymer ?
#
loop_
_entity_poly.entity_id
_entity_poly.type
_entity_poly.pdbx_seq_one_letter_code
_entity_poly.pdbx_strand_id
1 'polypeptide(L)'
;AFQGCAKLADINLSASLAGIGTGAFDGTAWLNAQPDGVVYLSTFAYKYKGTMAEGTTLALLDGTTDVCGRAFNNCWNLAGIDLPESLKTIGKEAFSGTGLLSVSLPSRIDSTGEGAFSGCDKLVSATLPENLTTIPASMFSRCYALAAISIPASVEYIGNEAFYSCLGLKEITSFNPVPPVCEPFYGENWTMVFDGVNPEHCTLKIPTGSTTSYAAAVGWDMFYLCEEFDPSGIQGVLKGKASGKTVHYDLNGRMILSNAKGIHIVREADGSCRKIWVK
;
A
#
# COMPACT_ATOMS: atom_id res chain seq x y z
N ALA A 1 -26.44 -11.12 -1.22
CA ALA A 1 -27.74 -11.57 -0.72
C ALA A 1 -28.80 -11.62 -1.84
N PHE A 2 -28.79 -10.63 -2.77
CA PHE A 2 -29.80 -10.50 -3.84
C PHE A 2 -29.29 -10.92 -5.23
N GLN A 3 -28.13 -11.58 -5.30
CA GLN A 3 -27.57 -12.07 -6.54
C GLN A 3 -28.58 -12.95 -7.30
N GLY A 4 -28.78 -12.65 -8.59
CA GLY A 4 -29.72 -13.39 -9.43
C GLY A 4 -31.21 -13.04 -9.24
N CYS A 5 -31.54 -12.10 -8.34
CA CYS A 5 -32.92 -11.63 -8.17
C CYS A 5 -33.33 -10.76 -9.39
N ALA A 6 -33.58 -11.38 -10.54
CA ALA A 6 -33.80 -10.70 -11.82
C ALA A 6 -34.97 -9.69 -11.83
N LYS A 7 -35.92 -9.81 -10.92
CA LYS A 7 -37.06 -8.91 -10.80
C LYS A 7 -36.83 -7.73 -9.84
N LEU A 8 -35.70 -7.70 -9.09
CA LEU A 8 -35.40 -6.61 -8.18
C LEU A 8 -35.03 -5.37 -8.99
N ALA A 9 -35.95 -4.41 -9.07
CA ALA A 9 -35.80 -3.19 -9.86
C ALA A 9 -35.43 -1.97 -9.01
N ASP A 10 -35.78 -1.96 -7.72
CA ASP A 10 -35.55 -0.84 -6.81
C ASP A 10 -34.79 -1.30 -5.57
N ILE A 11 -33.86 -0.48 -5.11
CA ILE A 11 -33.06 -0.70 -3.91
C ILE A 11 -33.12 0.55 -3.05
N ASN A 12 -33.56 0.38 -1.81
CA ASN A 12 -33.49 1.41 -0.80
C ASN A 12 -32.62 0.89 0.36
N LEU A 13 -31.48 1.54 0.60
CA LEU A 13 -30.54 1.13 1.62
C LEU A 13 -30.73 1.95 2.88
N SER A 14 -30.59 1.31 4.05
CA SER A 14 -30.48 2.01 5.31
C SER A 14 -29.22 2.87 5.36
N ALA A 15 -29.33 4.08 5.93
CA ALA A 15 -28.17 4.95 6.17
C ALA A 15 -27.15 4.33 7.16
N SER A 16 -27.57 3.31 7.93
CA SER A 16 -26.73 2.58 8.87
C SER A 16 -26.11 1.31 8.27
N LEU A 17 -26.20 1.11 6.94
CA LEU A 17 -25.62 -0.07 6.31
C LEU A 17 -24.10 -0.08 6.46
N ALA A 18 -23.57 -1.13 7.08
CA ALA A 18 -22.15 -1.26 7.38
C ALA A 18 -21.32 -1.81 6.20
N GLY A 19 -21.95 -2.40 5.18
CA GLY A 19 -21.25 -2.94 4.03
C GLY A 19 -22.15 -3.67 3.04
N ILE A 20 -21.66 -3.83 1.82
CA ILE A 20 -22.32 -4.56 0.74
C ILE A 20 -21.41 -5.73 0.33
N GLY A 21 -21.93 -6.95 0.45
CA GLY A 21 -21.19 -8.14 0.06
C GLY A 21 -20.93 -8.19 -1.45
N THR A 22 -19.84 -8.84 -1.82
CA THR A 22 -19.43 -9.03 -3.21
C THR A 22 -20.55 -9.60 -4.05
N GLY A 23 -20.88 -8.94 -5.17
CA GLY A 23 -21.90 -9.40 -6.10
C GLY A 23 -23.33 -9.41 -5.55
N ALA A 24 -23.59 -8.68 -4.44
CA ALA A 24 -24.87 -8.74 -3.75
C ALA A 24 -26.09 -8.45 -4.66
N PHE A 25 -25.91 -7.64 -5.70
CA PHE A 25 -26.94 -7.21 -6.63
C PHE A 25 -26.67 -7.66 -8.08
N ASP A 26 -25.68 -8.53 -8.30
CA ASP A 26 -25.38 -9.04 -9.64
C ASP A 26 -26.57 -9.82 -10.22
N GLY A 27 -26.91 -9.53 -11.48
CA GLY A 27 -28.06 -10.16 -12.16
C GLY A 27 -29.43 -9.62 -11.75
N THR A 28 -29.51 -8.50 -11.03
CA THR A 28 -30.77 -7.82 -10.74
C THR A 28 -31.18 -6.86 -11.86
N ALA A 29 -32.49 -6.61 -12.01
CA ALA A 29 -33.00 -5.59 -12.93
C ALA A 29 -32.46 -4.20 -12.57
N TRP A 30 -32.32 -3.90 -11.28
CA TRP A 30 -31.76 -2.66 -10.80
C TRP A 30 -30.33 -2.42 -11.36
N LEU A 31 -29.41 -3.38 -11.22
CA LEU A 31 -28.03 -3.22 -11.71
C LEU A 31 -28.00 -3.11 -13.24
N ASN A 32 -28.82 -3.89 -13.94
CA ASN A 32 -28.90 -3.87 -15.39
C ASN A 32 -29.38 -2.49 -15.91
N ALA A 33 -30.24 -1.82 -15.17
CA ALA A 33 -30.77 -0.48 -15.51
C ALA A 33 -29.78 0.66 -15.21
N GLN A 34 -28.70 0.42 -14.43
CA GLN A 34 -27.72 1.46 -14.15
C GLN A 34 -26.95 1.84 -15.43
N PRO A 35 -26.54 3.11 -15.57
CA PRO A 35 -25.68 3.53 -16.68
C PRO A 35 -24.31 2.84 -16.62
N ASP A 36 -23.60 2.86 -17.75
CA ASP A 36 -22.20 2.42 -17.78
C ASP A 36 -21.31 3.39 -16.97
N GLY A 37 -20.27 2.86 -16.36
CA GLY A 37 -19.39 3.57 -15.44
C GLY A 37 -19.38 2.96 -14.06
N VAL A 38 -18.96 3.75 -13.07
CA VAL A 38 -18.97 3.34 -11.66
C VAL A 38 -20.41 3.43 -11.12
N VAL A 39 -20.95 2.30 -10.75
CA VAL A 39 -22.28 2.23 -10.09
C VAL A 39 -22.09 2.44 -8.60
N TYR A 40 -22.78 3.45 -8.07
CA TYR A 40 -22.77 3.77 -6.65
C TYR A 40 -24.07 3.36 -5.95
N LEU A 41 -23.94 2.95 -4.70
CA LEU A 41 -25.02 2.75 -3.75
C LEU A 41 -24.70 3.56 -2.49
N SER A 42 -25.30 4.74 -2.33
CA SER A 42 -24.91 5.68 -1.28
C SER A 42 -23.41 6.01 -1.36
N THR A 43 -22.62 5.76 -0.32
CA THR A 43 -21.18 5.99 -0.25
C THR A 43 -20.34 4.78 -0.74
N PHE A 44 -20.98 3.75 -1.26
CA PHE A 44 -20.31 2.53 -1.75
C PHE A 44 -20.09 2.60 -3.26
N ALA A 45 -18.84 2.54 -3.72
CA ALA A 45 -18.51 2.25 -5.11
C ALA A 45 -18.73 0.73 -5.32
N TYR A 46 -19.91 0.38 -5.82
CA TYR A 46 -20.37 -1.00 -5.85
C TYR A 46 -19.72 -1.82 -6.97
N LYS A 47 -19.75 -1.30 -8.19
CA LYS A 47 -19.25 -2.03 -9.36
C LYS A 47 -19.01 -1.08 -10.54
N TYR A 48 -17.99 -1.37 -11.36
CA TYR A 48 -17.88 -0.79 -12.69
C TYR A 48 -18.72 -1.61 -13.68
N LYS A 49 -19.49 -0.93 -14.51
CA LYS A 49 -20.36 -1.51 -15.53
C LYS A 49 -19.98 -0.97 -16.91
N GLY A 50 -20.15 -1.80 -17.92
CA GLY A 50 -19.89 -1.43 -19.31
C GLY A 50 -18.45 -1.67 -19.76
N THR A 51 -18.12 -1.12 -20.94
CA THR A 51 -16.81 -1.27 -21.56
C THR A 51 -15.91 -0.10 -21.17
N MET A 52 -14.68 -0.40 -20.79
CA MET A 52 -13.67 0.58 -20.42
C MET A 52 -12.69 0.77 -21.59
N ALA A 53 -12.43 2.01 -22.00
CA ALA A 53 -11.41 2.29 -23.00
C ALA A 53 -10.00 2.03 -22.44
N GLU A 54 -9.05 1.66 -23.31
CA GLU A 54 -7.67 1.46 -22.91
C GLU A 54 -7.07 2.74 -22.31
N GLY A 55 -6.33 2.60 -21.21
CA GLY A 55 -5.68 3.72 -20.54
C GLY A 55 -6.62 4.60 -19.71
N THR A 56 -7.84 4.12 -19.43
CA THR A 56 -8.81 4.87 -18.62
C THR A 56 -8.25 5.20 -17.24
N THR A 57 -8.43 6.46 -16.84
CA THR A 57 -8.23 6.92 -15.46
C THR A 57 -9.57 7.34 -14.89
N LEU A 58 -9.88 6.93 -13.67
CA LEU A 58 -11.10 7.25 -12.95
C LEU A 58 -10.78 8.00 -11.66
N ALA A 59 -11.68 8.89 -11.26
CA ALA A 59 -11.73 9.42 -9.90
C ALA A 59 -13.02 8.94 -9.23
N LEU A 60 -12.92 8.36 -8.04
CA LEU A 60 -14.11 8.03 -7.27
C LEU A 60 -14.72 9.31 -6.69
N LEU A 61 -16.05 9.32 -6.54
CA LEU A 61 -16.75 10.48 -5.99
C LEU A 61 -16.28 10.80 -4.57
N ASP A 62 -16.14 12.09 -4.29
CA ASP A 62 -15.93 12.56 -2.93
C ASP A 62 -17.04 12.05 -2.02
N GLY A 63 -16.67 11.64 -0.79
CA GLY A 63 -17.60 11.00 0.14
C GLY A 63 -17.77 9.50 -0.04
N THR A 64 -17.12 8.86 -1.05
CA THR A 64 -17.03 7.40 -1.13
C THR A 64 -16.27 6.87 0.08
N THR A 65 -16.92 5.99 0.83
CA THR A 65 -16.33 5.36 2.04
C THR A 65 -15.84 3.95 1.77
N ASP A 66 -16.40 3.27 0.79
CA ASP A 66 -16.13 1.86 0.52
C ASP A 66 -16.03 1.58 -0.97
N VAL A 67 -15.05 0.80 -1.36
CA VAL A 67 -15.00 0.11 -2.64
C VAL A 67 -15.40 -1.34 -2.39
N CYS A 68 -16.54 -1.76 -2.96
CA CYS A 68 -17.05 -3.11 -2.74
C CYS A 68 -16.15 -4.19 -3.31
N GLY A 69 -16.25 -5.39 -2.77
CA GLY A 69 -15.49 -6.53 -3.29
C GLY A 69 -15.76 -6.75 -4.79
N ARG A 70 -14.68 -6.92 -5.56
CA ARG A 70 -14.69 -7.08 -7.03
C ARG A 70 -15.30 -5.92 -7.82
N ALA A 71 -15.32 -4.70 -7.24
CA ALA A 71 -15.94 -3.55 -7.91
C ALA A 71 -15.30 -3.23 -9.27
N PHE A 72 -13.98 -3.39 -9.40
CA PHE A 72 -13.22 -3.18 -10.63
C PHE A 72 -12.45 -4.44 -11.07
N ASN A 73 -12.88 -5.62 -10.59
CA ASN A 73 -12.21 -6.88 -10.93
C ASN A 73 -12.16 -7.09 -12.44
N ASN A 74 -10.96 -7.40 -12.97
CA ASN A 74 -10.67 -7.58 -14.39
C ASN A 74 -10.95 -6.35 -15.28
N CYS A 75 -10.95 -5.14 -14.70
CA CYS A 75 -10.93 -3.90 -15.48
C CYS A 75 -9.50 -3.62 -15.98
N TRP A 76 -8.95 -4.47 -16.88
CA TRP A 76 -7.56 -4.40 -17.36
C TRP A 76 -7.20 -3.11 -18.08
N ASN A 77 -8.19 -2.35 -18.54
CA ASN A 77 -8.02 -1.05 -19.17
C ASN A 77 -7.98 0.12 -18.17
N LEU A 78 -8.20 -0.12 -16.88
CA LEU A 78 -8.07 0.88 -15.82
C LEU A 78 -6.60 1.12 -15.52
N ALA A 79 -6.06 2.22 -16.04
CA ALA A 79 -4.64 2.57 -15.88
C ALA A 79 -4.35 3.47 -14.67
N GLY A 80 -5.36 4.16 -14.16
CA GLY A 80 -5.25 5.03 -12.98
C GLY A 80 -6.55 5.14 -12.22
N ILE A 81 -6.45 5.33 -10.90
CA ILE A 81 -7.58 5.56 -10.01
C ILE A 81 -7.23 6.59 -8.94
N ASP A 82 -8.06 7.62 -8.81
CA ASP A 82 -7.96 8.57 -7.71
C ASP A 82 -8.95 8.15 -6.62
N LEU A 83 -8.40 7.84 -5.45
CA LEU A 83 -9.14 7.40 -4.28
C LEU A 83 -9.35 8.58 -3.32
N PRO A 84 -10.59 8.91 -2.92
CA PRO A 84 -10.85 10.06 -2.06
C PRO A 84 -10.40 9.80 -0.61
N GLU A 85 -10.02 10.85 0.12
CA GLU A 85 -9.61 10.77 1.54
C GLU A 85 -10.74 10.29 2.49
N SER A 86 -11.98 10.25 2.02
CA SER A 86 -13.10 9.67 2.75
C SER A 86 -13.11 8.14 2.74
N LEU A 87 -12.30 7.51 1.86
CA LEU A 87 -12.28 6.06 1.69
C LEU A 87 -11.71 5.37 2.93
N LYS A 88 -12.44 4.39 3.44
CA LYS A 88 -12.10 3.60 4.63
C LYS A 88 -11.84 2.13 4.30
N THR A 89 -12.56 1.60 3.31
CA THR A 89 -12.51 0.17 3.03
C THR A 89 -12.33 -0.11 1.55
N ILE A 90 -11.42 -1.00 1.23
CA ILE A 90 -11.27 -1.62 -0.09
C ILE A 90 -11.60 -3.10 0.06
N GLY A 91 -12.64 -3.57 -0.62
CA GLY A 91 -13.13 -4.94 -0.50
C GLY A 91 -12.22 -5.98 -1.17
N LYS A 92 -12.52 -7.26 -0.90
CA LYS A 92 -11.81 -8.41 -1.49
C LYS A 92 -11.78 -8.31 -3.01
N GLU A 93 -10.57 -8.48 -3.60
CA GLU A 93 -10.34 -8.47 -5.06
C GLU A 93 -10.88 -7.21 -5.77
N ALA A 94 -11.03 -6.08 -5.06
CA ALA A 94 -11.70 -4.89 -5.59
C ALA A 94 -11.07 -4.36 -6.88
N PHE A 95 -9.76 -4.40 -6.99
CA PHE A 95 -8.97 -3.98 -8.16
C PHE A 95 -8.16 -5.12 -8.79
N SER A 96 -8.49 -6.38 -8.45
CA SER A 96 -7.75 -7.54 -9.00
C SER A 96 -7.83 -7.57 -10.52
N GLY A 97 -6.69 -7.81 -11.19
CA GLY A 97 -6.59 -7.89 -12.65
C GLY A 97 -6.81 -6.56 -13.36
N THR A 98 -6.57 -5.43 -12.71
CA THR A 98 -6.60 -4.11 -13.35
C THR A 98 -5.27 -3.75 -14.01
N GLY A 99 -5.32 -2.82 -14.97
CA GLY A 99 -4.13 -2.28 -15.64
C GLY A 99 -3.49 -1.10 -14.91
N LEU A 100 -3.73 -0.93 -13.59
CA LEU A 100 -3.19 0.17 -12.80
C LEU A 100 -1.67 0.24 -12.90
N LEU A 101 -1.15 1.45 -13.15
CA LEU A 101 0.29 1.73 -13.19
C LEU A 101 0.84 2.08 -11.81
N SER A 102 0.03 2.74 -11.01
CA SER A 102 0.35 3.10 -9.62
C SER A 102 -0.92 3.19 -8.80
N VAL A 103 -0.80 3.04 -7.48
CA VAL A 103 -1.88 3.29 -6.53
C VAL A 103 -1.34 3.96 -5.28
N SER A 104 -2.08 4.95 -4.76
CA SER A 104 -1.84 5.55 -3.45
C SER A 104 -3.08 5.35 -2.59
N LEU A 105 -2.91 4.62 -1.49
CA LEU A 105 -4.00 4.40 -0.55
C LEU A 105 -4.15 5.63 0.36
N PRO A 106 -5.39 6.14 0.56
CA PRO A 106 -5.64 7.27 1.46
C PRO A 106 -5.23 6.97 2.90
N SER A 107 -4.87 8.03 3.62
CA SER A 107 -4.39 7.94 5.01
C SER A 107 -5.43 7.39 6.00
N ARG A 108 -6.71 7.37 5.63
CA ARG A 108 -7.83 6.93 6.47
C ARG A 108 -8.34 5.51 6.17
N ILE A 109 -7.57 4.73 5.40
CA ILE A 109 -7.92 3.33 5.16
C ILE A 109 -7.88 2.58 6.49
N ASP A 110 -9.00 1.98 6.86
CA ASP A 110 -9.15 1.11 8.03
C ASP A 110 -8.85 -0.35 7.68
N SER A 111 -9.22 -0.76 6.45
CA SER A 111 -9.01 -2.13 5.99
C SER A 111 -8.92 -2.26 4.47
N THR A 112 -8.11 -3.23 4.04
CA THR A 112 -8.04 -3.69 2.65
C THR A 112 -8.36 -5.18 2.60
N GLY A 113 -9.09 -5.60 1.58
CA GLY A 113 -9.49 -6.99 1.42
C GLY A 113 -8.38 -7.84 0.81
N GLU A 114 -8.49 -9.14 1.02
CA GLU A 114 -7.65 -10.15 0.38
C GLU A 114 -7.64 -9.98 -1.15
N GLY A 115 -6.46 -10.05 -1.77
CA GLY A 115 -6.28 -9.93 -3.21
C GLY A 115 -6.69 -8.57 -3.80
N ALA A 116 -6.79 -7.50 -3.00
CA ALA A 116 -7.34 -6.21 -3.45
C ALA A 116 -6.70 -5.70 -4.76
N PHE A 117 -5.41 -5.92 -4.96
CA PHE A 117 -4.66 -5.55 -6.18
C PHE A 117 -3.98 -6.77 -6.84
N SER A 118 -4.45 -7.98 -6.55
CA SER A 118 -3.87 -9.20 -7.14
C SER A 118 -3.96 -9.19 -8.67
N GLY A 119 -2.89 -9.59 -9.36
CA GLY A 119 -2.85 -9.63 -10.81
C GLY A 119 -2.83 -8.27 -11.50
N CYS A 120 -2.52 -7.19 -10.79
CA CYS A 120 -2.23 -5.89 -11.41
C CYS A 120 -0.83 -5.93 -12.03
N ASP A 121 -0.72 -6.59 -13.19
CA ASP A 121 0.55 -6.94 -13.84
C ASP A 121 1.39 -5.73 -14.27
N LYS A 122 0.74 -4.57 -14.45
CA LYS A 122 1.38 -3.30 -14.83
C LYS A 122 1.69 -2.38 -13.63
N LEU A 123 1.31 -2.77 -12.41
CA LEU A 123 1.50 -1.94 -11.22
C LEU A 123 2.98 -1.82 -10.87
N VAL A 124 3.55 -0.62 -11.05
CA VAL A 124 4.97 -0.33 -10.80
C VAL A 124 5.22 0.10 -9.36
N SER A 125 4.27 0.80 -8.75
CA SER A 125 4.39 1.34 -7.39
C SER A 125 3.06 1.35 -6.64
N ALA A 126 3.14 1.12 -5.32
CA ALA A 126 2.02 1.25 -4.41
C ALA A 126 2.47 2.02 -3.16
N THR A 127 1.67 3.02 -2.74
CA THR A 127 1.90 3.75 -1.49
C THR A 127 0.91 3.26 -0.45
N LEU A 128 1.44 2.74 0.65
CA LEU A 128 0.67 2.28 1.80
C LEU A 128 0.57 3.37 2.87
N PRO A 129 -0.57 3.51 3.55
CA PRO A 129 -0.73 4.53 4.60
C PRO A 129 -0.02 4.10 5.90
N GLU A 130 0.44 5.11 6.66
CA GLU A 130 1.22 4.91 7.90
C GLU A 130 0.44 4.25 9.06
N ASN A 131 -0.87 4.13 8.95
CA ASN A 131 -1.73 3.48 9.94
C ASN A 131 -2.08 2.02 9.59
N LEU A 132 -1.62 1.51 8.46
CA LEU A 132 -1.91 0.13 8.05
C LEU A 132 -1.20 -0.86 8.97
N THR A 133 -1.95 -1.73 9.65
CA THR A 133 -1.40 -2.73 10.58
C THR A 133 -1.22 -4.10 9.94
N THR A 134 -1.92 -4.36 8.85
CA THR A 134 -1.92 -5.65 8.17
C THR A 134 -1.90 -5.47 6.66
N ILE A 135 -1.01 -6.18 5.97
CA ILE A 135 -1.08 -6.39 4.52
C ILE A 135 -1.81 -7.72 4.31
N PRO A 136 -3.03 -7.72 3.75
CA PRO A 136 -3.83 -8.93 3.62
C PRO A 136 -3.22 -9.96 2.68
N ALA A 137 -3.71 -11.20 2.79
CA ALA A 137 -3.34 -12.29 1.89
C ALA A 137 -3.54 -11.89 0.43
N SER A 138 -2.59 -12.26 -0.42
CA SER A 138 -2.59 -12.04 -1.89
C SER A 138 -2.74 -10.58 -2.33
N MET A 139 -2.58 -9.58 -1.44
CA MET A 139 -2.89 -8.18 -1.75
C MET A 139 -2.23 -7.69 -3.04
N PHE A 140 -0.94 -8.02 -3.25
CA PHE A 140 -0.17 -7.68 -4.45
C PHE A 140 0.32 -8.93 -5.20
N SER A 141 -0.31 -10.07 -4.97
CA SER A 141 0.04 -11.31 -5.67
C SER A 141 0.03 -11.11 -7.18
N ARG A 142 1.10 -11.55 -7.87
CA ARG A 142 1.27 -11.41 -9.33
C ARG A 142 1.28 -9.97 -9.85
N CYS A 143 1.72 -9.02 -9.05
CA CYS A 143 2.06 -7.67 -9.52
C CYS A 143 3.45 -7.71 -10.14
N TYR A 144 3.56 -8.24 -11.36
CA TYR A 144 4.85 -8.56 -12.00
C TYR A 144 5.76 -7.35 -12.21
N ALA A 145 5.18 -6.16 -12.40
CA ALA A 145 5.93 -4.91 -12.62
C ALA A 145 6.28 -4.16 -11.33
N LEU A 146 5.79 -4.60 -10.16
CA LEU A 146 6.03 -3.93 -8.88
C LEU A 146 7.53 -3.91 -8.58
N ALA A 147 8.14 -2.73 -8.67
CA ALA A 147 9.59 -2.58 -8.59
C ALA A 147 10.11 -2.33 -7.18
N ALA A 148 9.32 -1.65 -6.36
CA ALA A 148 9.65 -1.35 -4.97
C ALA A 148 8.38 -1.26 -4.11
N ILE A 149 8.52 -1.59 -2.82
CA ILE A 149 7.47 -1.41 -1.84
C ILE A 149 8.03 -0.90 -0.52
N SER A 150 7.35 0.10 0.06
CA SER A 150 7.61 0.59 1.41
C SER A 150 6.54 0.05 2.35
N ILE A 151 6.97 -0.68 3.38
CA ILE A 151 6.12 -1.26 4.41
C ILE A 151 6.20 -0.35 5.64
N PRO A 152 5.10 0.33 6.01
CA PRO A 152 5.06 1.24 7.16
C PRO A 152 5.44 0.57 8.47
N ALA A 153 5.90 1.36 9.44
CA ALA A 153 6.29 0.89 10.76
C ALA A 153 5.13 0.28 11.57
N SER A 154 3.90 0.64 11.22
CA SER A 154 2.66 0.13 11.82
C SER A 154 2.30 -1.29 11.40
N VAL A 155 2.87 -1.79 10.29
CA VAL A 155 2.55 -3.14 9.80
C VAL A 155 3.17 -4.18 10.72
N GLU A 156 2.31 -5.01 11.31
CA GLU A 156 2.68 -6.11 12.20
C GLU A 156 2.51 -7.49 11.56
N TYR A 157 1.68 -7.58 10.50
CA TYR A 157 1.33 -8.85 9.88
C TYR A 157 1.22 -8.73 8.36
N ILE A 158 1.73 -9.74 7.66
CA ILE A 158 1.66 -9.89 6.21
C ILE A 158 1.05 -11.25 5.88
N GLY A 159 -0.12 -11.23 5.25
CA GLY A 159 -0.89 -12.41 4.90
C GLY A 159 -0.23 -13.25 3.81
N ASN A 160 -0.63 -14.51 3.74
CA ASN A 160 -0.09 -15.48 2.78
C ASN A 160 -0.17 -14.95 1.34
N GLU A 161 0.86 -15.22 0.53
CA GLU A 161 0.95 -14.79 -0.86
C GLU A 161 0.86 -13.27 -1.10
N ALA A 162 1.02 -12.42 -0.08
CA ALA A 162 0.81 -10.98 -0.24
C ALA A 162 1.64 -10.36 -1.38
N PHE A 163 2.85 -10.88 -1.60
CA PHE A 163 3.77 -10.48 -2.69
C PHE A 163 4.17 -11.67 -3.58
N TYR A 164 3.34 -12.72 -3.60
CA TYR A 164 3.59 -13.90 -4.43
C TYR A 164 3.79 -13.52 -5.89
N SER A 165 4.87 -14.01 -6.50
CA SER A 165 5.22 -13.72 -7.90
C SER A 165 5.34 -12.23 -8.24
N CYS A 166 5.77 -11.38 -7.30
CA CYS A 166 6.20 -10.02 -7.62
C CYS A 166 7.61 -10.04 -8.24
N LEU A 167 7.70 -10.54 -9.48
CA LEU A 167 8.96 -10.84 -10.16
C LEU A 167 9.84 -9.60 -10.42
N GLY A 168 9.21 -8.42 -10.50
CA GLY A 168 9.89 -7.14 -10.71
C GLY A 168 10.49 -6.51 -9.46
N LEU A 169 10.23 -7.08 -8.27
CA LEU A 169 10.56 -6.45 -7.00
C LEU A 169 12.08 -6.45 -6.77
N LYS A 170 12.66 -5.25 -6.68
CA LYS A 170 14.09 -4.98 -6.49
C LYS A 170 14.41 -4.36 -5.15
N GLU A 171 13.41 -3.79 -4.49
CA GLU A 171 13.58 -3.14 -3.20
C GLU A 171 12.36 -3.33 -2.32
N ILE A 172 12.59 -3.75 -1.08
CA ILE A 172 11.60 -3.73 -0.01
C ILE A 172 12.18 -2.87 1.10
N THR A 173 11.50 -1.79 1.45
CA THR A 173 11.87 -0.98 2.62
C THR A 173 10.88 -1.25 3.74
N SER A 174 11.31 -1.86 4.82
CA SER A 174 10.49 -2.01 6.03
C SER A 174 10.89 -0.95 7.06
N PHE A 175 9.91 -0.17 7.52
CA PHE A 175 10.13 0.86 8.55
C PHE A 175 9.94 0.34 9.97
N ASN A 176 9.45 -0.90 10.14
CA ASN A 176 9.29 -1.51 11.45
C ASN A 176 10.62 -2.10 11.94
N PRO A 177 11.15 -1.72 13.11
CA PRO A 177 12.36 -2.32 13.68
C PRO A 177 12.17 -3.78 14.10
N VAL A 178 10.92 -4.22 14.28
CA VAL A 178 10.54 -5.62 14.50
C VAL A 178 9.96 -6.17 13.20
N PRO A 179 10.49 -7.25 12.63
CA PRO A 179 9.98 -7.79 11.38
C PRO A 179 8.49 -8.13 11.49
N PRO A 180 7.64 -7.63 10.58
CA PRO A 180 6.26 -8.08 10.49
C PRO A 180 6.17 -9.60 10.38
N VAL A 181 5.21 -10.20 11.05
CA VAL A 181 4.98 -11.65 10.98
C VAL A 181 4.47 -11.99 9.58
N CYS A 182 5.23 -12.77 8.83
CA CYS A 182 4.75 -13.38 7.59
C CYS A 182 3.88 -14.58 7.91
N GLU A 183 2.67 -14.63 7.34
CA GLU A 183 1.75 -15.75 7.57
C GLU A 183 2.40 -17.08 7.19
N PRO A 184 2.49 -18.04 8.11
CA PRO A 184 3.05 -19.35 7.80
C PRO A 184 2.11 -20.14 6.88
N PHE A 185 2.68 -20.88 5.93
CA PHE A 185 1.92 -21.72 5.03
C PHE A 185 1.41 -22.97 5.77
N TYR A 186 0.09 -23.07 5.93
CA TYR A 186 -0.60 -24.16 6.66
C TYR A 186 0.00 -24.51 8.03
N GLY A 187 0.57 -23.51 8.75
CA GLY A 187 1.18 -23.72 10.05
C GLY A 187 2.60 -24.31 10.02
N GLU A 188 3.21 -24.39 8.85
CA GLU A 188 4.60 -24.82 8.66
C GLU A 188 5.60 -23.70 9.02
N ASN A 189 6.89 -24.02 9.10
CA ASN A 189 7.95 -23.06 9.36
C ASN A 189 8.46 -22.35 8.08
N TRP A 190 7.59 -22.12 7.10
CA TRP A 190 7.86 -21.39 5.87
C TRP A 190 6.60 -20.63 5.41
N THR A 191 6.76 -19.70 4.50
CA THR A 191 5.67 -18.85 4.03
C THR A 191 5.75 -18.64 2.52
N MET A 192 4.62 -18.34 1.88
CA MET A 192 4.55 -17.96 0.47
C MET A 192 4.46 -16.42 0.29
N VAL A 193 4.66 -15.64 1.35
CA VAL A 193 4.48 -14.18 1.28
C VAL A 193 5.30 -13.56 0.15
N PHE A 194 6.57 -13.95 0.00
CA PHE A 194 7.49 -13.44 -1.02
C PHE A 194 7.90 -14.51 -2.06
N ASP A 195 7.17 -15.61 -2.15
CA ASP A 195 7.52 -16.65 -3.11
C ASP A 195 7.50 -16.12 -4.55
N GLY A 196 8.56 -16.42 -5.32
CA GLY A 196 8.79 -15.86 -6.65
C GLY A 196 9.52 -14.51 -6.68
N VAL A 197 9.72 -13.84 -5.55
CA VAL A 197 10.66 -12.70 -5.46
C VAL A 197 12.08 -13.23 -5.51
N ASN A 198 12.94 -12.66 -6.38
CA ASN A 198 14.33 -13.10 -6.47
C ASN A 198 15.20 -12.45 -5.38
N PRO A 199 15.62 -13.20 -4.33
CA PRO A 199 16.35 -12.65 -3.20
C PRO A 199 17.77 -12.18 -3.54
N GLU A 200 18.34 -12.65 -4.67
CA GLU A 200 19.67 -12.22 -5.14
C GLU A 200 19.63 -10.84 -5.82
N HIS A 201 18.43 -10.36 -6.18
CA HIS A 201 18.25 -9.09 -6.90
C HIS A 201 17.27 -8.14 -6.18
N CYS A 202 16.81 -8.52 -4.99
CA CYS A 202 15.93 -7.69 -4.17
C CYS A 202 16.66 -7.24 -2.90
N THR A 203 16.86 -5.94 -2.75
CA THR A 203 17.46 -5.36 -1.55
C THR A 203 16.38 -5.16 -0.49
N LEU A 204 16.62 -5.72 0.69
CA LEU A 204 15.81 -5.46 1.88
C LEU A 204 16.43 -4.32 2.69
N LYS A 205 15.74 -3.20 2.81
CA LYS A 205 16.12 -2.07 3.65
C LYS A 205 15.35 -2.11 4.96
N ILE A 206 16.07 -2.04 6.08
CA ILE A 206 15.51 -2.18 7.43
C ILE A 206 16.10 -1.13 8.38
N PRO A 207 15.41 -0.80 9.49
CA PRO A 207 15.94 0.11 10.49
C PRO A 207 17.27 -0.36 11.09
N THR A 208 18.14 0.61 11.42
CA THR A 208 19.43 0.35 12.05
C THR A 208 19.29 -0.51 13.32
N GLY A 209 20.08 -1.57 13.40
CA GLY A 209 20.08 -2.53 14.51
C GLY A 209 19.07 -3.68 14.39
N SER A 210 18.34 -3.77 13.27
CA SER A 210 17.29 -4.79 13.07
C SER A 210 17.78 -6.03 12.32
N THR A 211 19.00 -6.05 11.79
CA THR A 211 19.52 -7.16 10.94
C THR A 211 19.32 -8.54 11.60
N THR A 212 19.66 -8.68 12.89
CA THR A 212 19.54 -9.99 13.57
C THR A 212 18.09 -10.46 13.65
N SER A 213 17.15 -9.56 13.92
CA SER A 213 15.74 -9.88 14.03
C SER A 213 15.15 -10.31 12.70
N TYR A 214 15.49 -9.59 11.61
CA TYR A 214 15.03 -9.91 10.26
C TYR A 214 15.64 -11.20 9.74
N ALA A 215 16.93 -11.44 9.98
CA ALA A 215 17.61 -12.68 9.57
C ALA A 215 17.07 -13.94 10.28
N ALA A 216 16.43 -13.79 11.44
CA ALA A 216 15.81 -14.88 12.18
C ALA A 216 14.30 -15.05 11.90
N ALA A 217 13.67 -14.13 11.18
CA ALA A 217 12.24 -14.12 10.96
C ALA A 217 11.87 -14.85 9.66
N VAL A 218 10.93 -15.80 9.78
CA VAL A 218 10.43 -16.58 8.63
C VAL A 218 9.91 -15.67 7.53
N GLY A 219 10.36 -15.92 6.29
CA GLY A 219 10.03 -15.15 5.11
C GLY A 219 10.93 -13.94 4.87
N TRP A 220 11.56 -13.39 5.90
CA TRP A 220 12.55 -12.32 5.79
C TRP A 220 13.98 -12.87 5.66
N ASP A 221 14.24 -14.04 6.22
CA ASP A 221 15.51 -14.76 6.22
C ASP A 221 16.01 -15.15 4.81
N MET A 222 15.14 -15.07 3.82
CA MET A 222 15.51 -15.33 2.43
C MET A 222 16.31 -14.20 1.76
N PHE A 223 16.25 -12.95 2.29
CA PHE A 223 16.89 -11.80 1.66
C PHE A 223 18.35 -11.66 2.07
N TYR A 224 19.26 -11.89 1.11
CA TYR A 224 20.71 -11.83 1.34
C TYR A 224 21.28 -10.41 1.21
N LEU A 225 20.61 -9.56 0.40
CA LEU A 225 20.95 -8.16 0.23
C LEU A 225 20.19 -7.33 1.25
N CYS A 226 20.77 -7.15 2.44
CA CYS A 226 20.16 -6.43 3.54
C CYS A 226 20.95 -5.16 3.84
N GLU A 227 20.27 -4.00 3.84
CA GLU A 227 20.83 -2.69 4.15
C GLU A 227 20.12 -2.07 5.34
N GLU A 228 20.86 -1.55 6.31
CA GLU A 228 20.30 -0.80 7.41
C GLU A 228 20.22 0.69 7.09
N PHE A 229 19.12 1.34 7.49
CA PHE A 229 18.94 2.79 7.37
C PHE A 229 18.40 3.39 8.66
N ASP A 230 18.62 4.68 8.87
CA ASP A 230 18.02 5.42 9.97
C ASP A 230 16.62 5.92 9.57
N PRO A 231 15.52 5.35 10.12
CA PRO A 231 14.16 5.73 9.78
C PRO A 231 13.77 7.13 10.25
N SER A 232 14.56 7.77 11.12
CA SER A 232 14.29 9.13 11.59
C SER A 232 14.45 10.19 10.49
N GLY A 233 14.92 9.80 9.30
CA GLY A 233 15.18 10.69 8.18
C GLY A 233 16.37 11.64 8.40
N ILE A 234 17.05 11.54 9.54
CA ILE A 234 18.29 12.25 9.84
C ILE A 234 19.45 11.44 9.24
N GLN A 235 19.53 11.41 7.91
CA GLN A 235 20.71 10.85 7.26
C GLN A 235 21.94 11.62 7.71
N GLY A 236 22.80 10.94 8.46
CA GLY A 236 24.14 11.47 8.75
C GLY A 236 24.45 11.85 10.16
N VAL A 237 23.69 11.43 11.18
CA VAL A 237 24.27 11.26 12.51
C VAL A 237 25.04 9.94 12.55
N LEU A 238 25.83 9.68 11.52
CA LEU A 238 26.89 8.70 11.62
C LEU A 238 27.78 9.12 12.80
N LYS A 239 28.16 8.14 13.63
CA LYS A 239 29.22 8.24 14.63
C LYS A 239 30.55 8.70 13.99
N GLY A 240 30.53 9.88 13.36
CA GLY A 240 31.71 10.64 13.04
C GLY A 240 32.15 11.34 14.33
N LYS A 241 33.37 11.06 14.80
CA LYS A 241 34.01 11.82 15.84
C LYS A 241 33.63 13.29 15.69
N ALA A 242 33.14 13.90 16.77
CA ALA A 242 32.81 15.30 16.84
C ALA A 242 33.96 16.13 16.28
N SER A 243 33.86 16.53 15.02
CA SER A 243 34.64 17.65 14.53
C SER A 243 33.85 18.86 15.02
N GLY A 244 34.41 19.64 15.90
CA GLY A 244 33.79 20.77 16.62
C GLY A 244 33.17 21.86 15.74
N LYS A 245 32.43 21.50 14.71
CA LYS A 245 31.75 22.40 13.79
C LYS A 245 30.25 22.12 13.79
N THR A 246 29.46 23.18 13.92
CA THR A 246 28.02 23.18 13.72
C THR A 246 27.68 22.86 12.26
N VAL A 247 26.82 21.91 12.02
CA VAL A 247 26.39 21.48 10.67
C VAL A 247 24.90 21.75 10.51
N HIS A 248 24.52 22.30 9.36
CA HIS A 248 23.14 22.63 9.02
C HIS A 248 22.58 21.63 8.02
N TYR A 249 21.33 21.22 8.22
CA TYR A 249 20.57 20.32 7.34
C TYR A 249 19.21 20.94 7.00
N ASP A 250 18.68 20.62 5.81
CA ASP A 250 17.29 20.90 5.46
C ASP A 250 16.32 19.91 6.16
N LEU A 251 15.01 20.09 5.95
CA LEU A 251 13.99 19.20 6.53
C LEU A 251 14.02 17.77 5.96
N ASN A 252 14.73 17.56 4.84
CA ASN A 252 14.94 16.26 4.21
C ASN A 252 16.27 15.60 4.63
N GLY A 253 16.97 16.19 5.62
CA GLY A 253 18.24 15.68 6.14
C GLY A 253 19.45 15.93 5.22
N ARG A 254 19.33 16.74 4.17
CA ARG A 254 20.45 17.11 3.30
C ARG A 254 21.28 18.21 3.95
N MET A 255 22.60 18.06 3.92
CA MET A 255 23.52 19.08 4.40
C MET A 255 23.40 20.35 3.53
N ILE A 256 23.23 21.50 4.18
CA ILE A 256 23.07 22.79 3.53
C ILE A 256 24.06 23.82 4.10
N LEU A 257 24.24 24.91 3.37
CA LEU A 257 25.05 26.02 3.86
C LEU A 257 24.34 26.70 5.03
N SER A 258 25.11 27.16 6.02
CA SER A 258 24.57 27.82 7.22
C SER A 258 23.80 29.12 6.93
N ASN A 259 24.00 29.72 5.75
CA ASN A 259 23.33 30.93 5.27
C ASN A 259 22.16 30.63 4.28
N ALA A 260 21.85 29.41 4.00
CA ALA A 260 20.70 29.09 3.17
C ALA A 260 19.41 29.55 3.89
N LYS A 261 18.47 30.17 3.15
CA LYS A 261 17.22 30.66 3.76
C LYS A 261 16.25 29.47 4.00
N GLY A 262 15.53 29.55 5.10
CA GLY A 262 14.51 28.56 5.43
C GLY A 262 14.69 27.91 6.80
N ILE A 263 13.99 26.78 7.00
CA ILE A 263 14.08 26.01 8.25
C ILE A 263 15.29 25.08 8.16
N HIS A 264 16.19 25.17 9.13
CA HIS A 264 17.34 24.28 9.27
C HIS A 264 17.22 23.42 10.53
N ILE A 265 17.70 22.18 10.46
CA ILE A 265 18.07 21.39 11.62
C ILE A 265 19.57 21.59 11.81
N VAL A 266 19.94 22.15 12.94
CA VAL A 266 21.33 22.44 13.27
C VAL A 266 21.83 21.43 14.27
N ARG A 267 22.91 20.74 13.93
CA ARG A 267 23.63 19.86 14.84
C ARG A 267 24.78 20.62 15.46
N GLU A 268 24.79 20.67 16.79
CA GLU A 268 25.85 21.32 17.58
C GLU A 268 27.04 20.37 17.78
N ALA A 269 28.17 20.92 18.23
CA ALA A 269 29.39 20.15 18.48
C ALA A 269 29.25 19.09 19.57
N ASP A 270 28.29 19.22 20.48
CA ASP A 270 27.97 18.26 21.55
C ASP A 270 27.06 17.13 21.09
N GLY A 271 26.65 17.15 19.79
CA GLY A 271 25.74 16.17 19.20
C GLY A 271 24.27 16.49 19.36
N SER A 272 23.90 17.53 20.11
CA SER A 272 22.51 17.99 20.21
C SER A 272 22.03 18.58 18.87
N CYS A 273 20.72 18.51 18.64
CA CYS A 273 20.09 19.06 17.45
C CYS A 273 19.01 20.07 17.82
N ARG A 274 18.93 21.17 17.09
CA ARG A 274 17.88 22.16 17.24
C ARG A 274 17.36 22.65 15.88
N LYS A 275 16.11 23.08 15.86
CA LYS A 275 15.48 23.67 14.67
C LYS A 275 15.64 25.19 14.73
N ILE A 276 16.14 25.78 13.65
CA ILE A 276 16.25 27.24 13.52
C ILE A 276 15.59 27.71 12.22
N TRP A 277 15.25 28.99 12.19
CA TRP A 277 14.81 29.67 10.98
C TRP A 277 15.91 30.64 10.54
N VAL A 278 16.41 30.47 9.32
CA VAL A 278 17.37 31.40 8.68
C VAL A 278 16.59 32.31 7.72
N LYS A 279 16.58 33.61 7.99
CA LYS A 279 15.85 34.64 7.24
C LYS A 279 16.52 35.05 5.94
#